data_7ed85c17b61779fde23730f0ce76d8e2
#
_entry.id   7ed85c17b61779fde23730f0ce76d8e2
#
_cell.length_a   1.000
_cell.length_b   1.000
_cell.length_c   1.000
_cell.angle_alpha   90.00
_cell.angle_beta   90.00
_cell.angle_gamma   90.00
#
_symmetry.space_group_name_H-M   'P 1'
#
loop_
_entity.id
_entity.type
_entity.pdbx_description
1 polymer ?
#
loop_
_entity_poly.entity_id
_entity_poly.type
_entity_poly.pdbx_seq_one_letter_code
_entity_poly.pdbx_strand_id
1 'polypeptide(L)'
;MDLLKKISPSMYGIIIICFFLPFTTASCSGQKILTLTGFQMVTGTTVRQPNMFGEQPKQKKIGTEPYAIAGFLLALAGFAISFSRNKTAYFFSAITSAAGAVCLLLLKTKLDQEALNSGQGLILLDYDFGYWASFIIFILSAAMNGYIYKQFAQKKQAYPTG
;
A
#
# COMPACT_ATOMS: atom_id res chain seq x y z
N MET A 1 18.16 21.26 0.51
CA MET A 1 17.99 20.14 -0.44
C MET A 1 18.42 18.79 0.12
N ASP A 2 19.41 18.71 0.99
CA ASP A 2 19.91 17.44 1.53
C ASP A 2 18.94 16.76 2.50
N LEU A 3 18.10 17.53 3.20
CA LEU A 3 17.03 17.01 4.04
C LEU A 3 15.98 16.23 3.22
N LEU A 4 15.49 16.79 2.11
CA LEU A 4 14.51 16.13 1.23
C LEU A 4 15.04 14.81 0.66
N LYS A 5 16.34 14.77 0.34
CA LYS A 5 17.00 13.53 -0.15
C LYS A 5 17.10 12.44 0.91
N LYS A 6 17.21 12.82 2.20
CA LYS A 6 17.24 11.88 3.32
C LYS A 6 15.84 11.37 3.71
N ILE A 7 14.80 12.17 3.45
CA ILE A 7 13.41 11.82 3.79
C ILE A 7 12.86 10.76 2.83
N SER A 8 13.28 10.76 1.55
CA SER A 8 12.77 9.81 0.55
C SER A 8 12.84 8.34 0.97
N PRO A 9 13.98 7.77 1.43
CA PRO A 9 14.00 6.37 1.87
C PRO A 9 13.16 6.15 3.14
N SER A 10 13.10 7.14 4.05
CA SER A 10 12.29 7.02 5.27
C SER A 10 10.80 6.85 4.96
N MET A 11 10.28 7.53 3.93
CA MET A 11 8.86 7.42 3.54
C MET A 11 8.52 5.98 3.11
N TYR A 12 9.39 5.35 2.30
CA TYR A 12 9.17 3.95 1.90
C TYR A 12 9.31 2.99 3.08
N GLY A 13 10.23 3.24 4.01
CA GLY A 13 10.34 2.48 5.26
C GLY A 13 9.04 2.52 6.07
N ILE A 14 8.42 3.70 6.18
CA ILE A 14 7.13 3.86 6.87
C ILE A 14 6.02 3.12 6.11
N ILE A 15 5.97 3.17 4.76
CA ILE A 15 5.00 2.40 3.97
C ILE A 15 5.12 0.91 4.29
N ILE A 16 6.33 0.36 4.31
CA ILE A 16 6.55 -1.06 4.63
C ILE A 16 6.03 -1.38 6.03
N ILE A 17 6.29 -0.53 7.02
CA ILE A 17 5.76 -0.70 8.38
C ILE A 17 4.24 -0.65 8.39
N CYS A 18 3.63 0.26 7.61
CA CYS A 18 2.17 0.37 7.51
C CYS A 18 1.52 -0.91 6.98
N PHE A 19 2.22 -1.72 6.15
CA PHE A 19 1.70 -3.02 5.70
C PHE A 19 1.52 -4.04 6.83
N PHE A 20 2.21 -3.88 7.95
CA PHE A 20 2.00 -4.72 9.16
C PHE A 20 0.84 -4.24 10.03
N LEU A 21 0.31 -3.04 9.78
CA LEU A 21 -0.86 -2.51 10.46
C LEU A 21 -2.16 -3.06 9.85
N PRO A 22 -3.29 -2.99 10.58
CA PRO A 22 -4.60 -3.34 10.03
C PRO A 22 -4.92 -2.53 8.77
N PHE A 23 -5.27 -3.22 7.68
CA PHE A 23 -5.68 -2.61 6.42
C PHE A 23 -7.19 -2.58 6.28
N THR A 24 -7.83 -3.69 6.61
CA THR A 24 -9.29 -3.81 6.49
C THR A 24 -9.86 -4.61 7.63
N THR A 25 -11.03 -4.19 8.08
CA THR A 25 -11.85 -4.91 9.04
C THR A 25 -13.19 -5.22 8.38
N ALA A 26 -13.54 -6.50 8.32
CA ALA A 26 -14.86 -6.94 7.90
C ALA A 26 -15.79 -7.04 9.09
N SER A 27 -16.96 -6.39 9.01
CA SER A 27 -18.02 -6.43 10.00
C SER A 27 -19.32 -6.96 9.38
N CYS A 28 -20.07 -7.73 10.16
CA CYS A 28 -21.42 -8.18 9.81
C CYS A 28 -22.36 -7.86 10.95
N SER A 29 -23.48 -7.21 10.65
CA SER A 29 -24.47 -6.78 11.66
C SER A 29 -23.87 -5.98 12.83
N GLY A 30 -22.85 -5.14 12.55
CA GLY A 30 -22.18 -4.32 13.56
C GLY A 30 -21.12 -5.02 14.42
N GLN A 31 -20.91 -6.31 14.23
CA GLN A 31 -19.83 -7.06 14.91
C GLN A 31 -18.63 -7.23 14.00
N LYS A 32 -17.43 -6.91 14.50
CA LYS A 32 -16.17 -7.15 13.80
C LYS A 32 -15.91 -8.66 13.72
N ILE A 33 -15.90 -9.19 12.50
CA ILE A 33 -15.67 -10.62 12.27
C ILE A 33 -14.20 -10.91 11.99
N LEU A 34 -13.53 -10.02 11.26
CA LEU A 34 -12.21 -10.26 10.73
C LEU A 34 -11.47 -8.97 10.52
N THR A 35 -10.22 -8.90 11.00
CA THR A 35 -9.28 -7.83 10.68
C THR A 35 -8.09 -8.40 9.95
N LEU A 36 -7.75 -7.84 8.80
CA LEU A 36 -6.64 -8.24 7.96
C LEU A 36 -5.60 -7.14 7.89
N THR A 37 -4.33 -7.52 8.09
CA THR A 37 -3.20 -6.63 7.84
C THR A 37 -2.82 -6.67 6.36
N GLY A 38 -2.15 -5.61 5.87
CA GLY A 38 -1.63 -5.60 4.49
C GLY A 38 -0.71 -6.77 4.21
N PHE A 39 0.14 -7.16 5.18
CA PHE A 39 1.04 -8.30 5.05
C PHE A 39 0.32 -9.65 4.96
N GLN A 40 -0.77 -9.82 5.71
CA GLN A 40 -1.62 -11.02 5.59
C GLN A 40 -2.30 -11.13 4.23
N MET A 41 -2.64 -10.00 3.59
CA MET A 41 -3.16 -9.98 2.23
C MET A 41 -2.08 -10.34 1.20
N VAL A 42 -0.82 -10.00 1.45
CA VAL A 42 0.33 -10.38 0.59
C VAL A 42 0.64 -11.87 0.69
N THR A 43 0.65 -12.44 1.88
CA THR A 43 1.06 -13.83 2.12
C THR A 43 -0.09 -14.82 2.10
N GLY A 44 -1.32 -14.33 2.22
CA GLY A 44 -2.49 -15.16 2.51
C GLY A 44 -2.54 -15.56 3.99
N THR A 45 -3.72 -15.83 4.48
CA THR A 45 -3.92 -16.26 5.87
C THR A 45 -5.07 -17.24 6.00
N THR A 46 -5.06 -18.05 7.04
CA THR A 46 -6.18 -18.92 7.40
C THR A 46 -6.91 -18.32 8.59
N VAL A 47 -8.17 -17.99 8.41
CA VAL A 47 -9.01 -17.43 9.47
C VAL A 47 -9.97 -18.47 9.98
N ARG A 48 -10.09 -18.56 11.31
CA ARG A 48 -11.12 -19.36 11.97
C ARG A 48 -12.37 -18.51 12.06
N GLN A 49 -13.42 -18.86 11.33
CA GLN A 49 -14.72 -18.25 11.51
C GLN A 49 -15.38 -18.83 12.77
N PRO A 50 -15.77 -18.00 13.75
CA PRO A 50 -16.60 -18.47 14.86
C PRO A 50 -17.96 -18.89 14.29
N ASN A 51 -18.32 -20.16 14.41
CA ASN A 51 -19.63 -20.64 14.01
C ASN A 51 -20.67 -20.24 15.07
N MET A 52 -21.71 -19.51 14.63
CA MET A 52 -22.84 -19.15 15.48
C MET A 52 -23.76 -20.35 15.84
N PHE A 53 -23.55 -21.54 15.26
CA PHE A 53 -24.43 -22.70 15.40
C PHE A 53 -23.76 -23.98 15.88
N GLY A 54 -22.67 -23.89 16.68
CA GLY A 54 -22.13 -25.08 17.38
C GLY A 54 -21.41 -26.13 16.50
N GLU A 55 -21.26 -25.90 15.21
CA GLU A 55 -20.42 -26.74 14.34
C GLU A 55 -18.92 -26.39 14.50
N GLN A 56 -18.05 -27.35 14.21
CA GLN A 56 -16.59 -27.15 14.29
C GLN A 56 -16.15 -25.92 13.46
N PRO A 57 -15.21 -25.09 13.97
CA PRO A 57 -14.77 -23.89 13.30
C PRO A 57 -14.20 -24.22 11.91
N LYS A 58 -14.91 -23.84 10.86
CA LYS A 58 -14.44 -24.02 9.48
C LYS A 58 -13.27 -23.03 9.25
N GLN A 59 -12.11 -23.58 8.91
CA GLN A 59 -10.97 -22.78 8.49
C GLN A 59 -11.22 -22.29 7.07
N LYS A 60 -11.45 -20.99 6.90
CA LYS A 60 -11.49 -20.36 5.57
C LYS A 60 -10.10 -19.83 5.24
N LYS A 61 -9.49 -20.42 4.21
CA LYS A 61 -8.22 -19.93 3.66
C LYS A 61 -8.52 -18.66 2.83
N ILE A 62 -7.99 -17.53 3.27
CA ILE A 62 -8.01 -16.29 2.49
C ILE A 62 -6.79 -16.34 1.57
N GLY A 63 -7.05 -16.29 0.26
CA GLY A 63 -5.99 -16.29 -0.76
C GLY A 63 -5.13 -15.01 -0.67
N THR A 64 -4.05 -15.03 -1.42
CA THR A 64 -3.20 -13.86 -1.60
C THR A 64 -3.87 -12.85 -2.55
N GLU A 65 -3.80 -11.57 -2.21
CA GLU A 65 -4.34 -10.50 -3.05
C GLU A 65 -3.25 -9.95 -3.98
N PRO A 66 -3.40 -10.10 -5.32
CA PRO A 66 -2.35 -9.71 -6.27
C PRO A 66 -2.02 -8.23 -6.21
N TYR A 67 -3.02 -7.37 -5.96
CA TYR A 67 -2.80 -5.93 -5.83
C TYR A 67 -2.08 -5.55 -4.54
N ALA A 68 -2.29 -6.29 -3.44
CA ALA A 68 -1.53 -6.11 -2.20
C ALA A 68 -0.07 -6.53 -2.40
N ILE A 69 0.17 -7.66 -3.09
CA ILE A 69 1.52 -8.13 -3.44
C ILE A 69 2.23 -7.08 -4.30
N ALA A 70 1.57 -6.60 -5.35
CA ALA A 70 2.15 -5.58 -6.23
C ALA A 70 2.49 -4.29 -5.47
N GLY A 71 1.59 -3.79 -4.63
CA GLY A 71 1.81 -2.61 -3.79
C GLY A 71 2.99 -2.77 -2.84
N PHE A 72 3.11 -3.94 -2.20
CA PHE A 72 4.21 -4.25 -1.30
C PHE A 72 5.56 -4.35 -2.03
N LEU A 73 5.60 -5.03 -3.18
CA LEU A 73 6.81 -5.13 -4.01
C LEU A 73 7.24 -3.76 -4.55
N LEU A 74 6.30 -2.91 -4.94
CA LEU A 74 6.59 -1.53 -5.34
C LEU A 74 7.14 -0.69 -4.18
N ALA A 75 6.66 -0.90 -2.95
CA ALA A 75 7.23 -0.26 -1.76
C ALA A 75 8.68 -0.69 -1.53
N LEU A 76 8.98 -1.99 -1.63
CA LEU A 76 10.34 -2.53 -1.50
C LEU A 76 11.26 -2.04 -2.61
N ALA A 77 10.80 -2.05 -3.87
CA ALA A 77 11.55 -1.54 -5.01
C ALA A 77 11.84 -0.03 -4.86
N GLY A 78 10.83 0.76 -4.50
CA GLY A 78 10.97 2.19 -4.22
C GLY A 78 11.94 2.46 -3.08
N PHE A 79 11.90 1.65 -2.02
CA PHE A 79 12.85 1.71 -0.91
C PHE A 79 14.29 1.48 -1.40
N ALA A 80 14.54 0.40 -2.16
CA ALA A 80 15.86 0.09 -2.69
C ALA A 80 16.39 1.18 -3.64
N ILE A 81 15.55 1.67 -4.55
CA ILE A 81 15.90 2.73 -5.51
C ILE A 81 16.21 4.05 -4.78
N SER A 82 15.50 4.33 -3.68
CA SER A 82 15.63 5.59 -2.92
C SER A 82 16.99 5.76 -2.24
N PHE A 83 17.77 4.70 -2.06
CA PHE A 83 19.17 4.81 -1.60
C PHE A 83 20.10 5.37 -2.68
N SER A 84 19.74 5.23 -3.94
CA SER A 84 20.52 5.80 -5.04
C SER A 84 20.19 7.30 -5.18
N ARG A 85 21.21 8.15 -5.03
CA ARG A 85 21.04 9.63 -5.04
C ARG A 85 21.11 10.25 -6.45
N ASN A 86 20.90 9.44 -7.49
CA ASN A 86 20.96 9.88 -8.87
C ASN A 86 19.63 10.48 -9.34
N LYS A 87 19.67 11.40 -10.31
CA LYS A 87 18.47 12.01 -10.92
C LYS A 87 17.48 10.93 -11.42
N THR A 88 18.00 9.90 -12.06
CA THR A 88 17.23 8.78 -12.60
C THR A 88 16.51 8.00 -11.47
N ALA A 89 17.14 7.85 -10.29
CA ALA A 89 16.54 7.18 -9.16
C ALA A 89 15.28 7.92 -8.64
N TYR A 90 15.31 9.26 -8.57
CA TYR A 90 14.13 10.03 -8.17
C TYR A 90 12.98 9.92 -9.17
N PHE A 91 13.27 9.81 -10.46
CA PHE A 91 12.27 9.58 -11.49
C PHE A 91 11.59 8.22 -11.30
N PHE A 92 12.38 7.15 -11.19
CA PHE A 92 11.84 5.80 -10.96
C PHE A 92 11.13 5.69 -9.60
N SER A 93 11.65 6.34 -8.55
CA SER A 93 11.00 6.40 -7.25
C SER A 93 9.64 7.09 -7.31
N ALA A 94 9.49 8.16 -8.09
CA ALA A 94 8.19 8.81 -8.28
C ALA A 94 7.20 7.89 -9.02
N ILE A 95 7.66 7.15 -10.04
CA ILE A 95 6.82 6.20 -10.79
C ILE A 95 6.38 5.04 -9.89
N THR A 96 7.30 4.43 -9.14
CA THR A 96 6.97 3.32 -8.22
C THR A 96 5.99 3.74 -7.13
N SER A 97 6.11 4.97 -6.61
CA SER A 97 5.15 5.51 -5.64
C SER A 97 3.77 5.73 -6.27
N ALA A 98 3.70 6.31 -7.46
CA ALA A 98 2.43 6.51 -8.16
C ALA A 98 1.76 5.17 -8.48
N ALA A 99 2.52 4.20 -8.99
CA ALA A 99 2.03 2.85 -9.25
C ALA A 99 1.55 2.15 -7.97
N GLY A 100 2.28 2.31 -6.85
CA GLY A 100 1.87 1.77 -5.54
C GLY A 100 0.53 2.34 -5.07
N ALA A 101 0.32 3.65 -5.21
CA ALA A 101 -0.96 4.29 -4.89
C ALA A 101 -2.10 3.75 -5.76
N VAL A 102 -1.88 3.56 -7.08
CA VAL A 102 -2.86 2.97 -8.00
C VAL A 102 -3.17 1.51 -7.59
N CYS A 103 -2.16 0.71 -7.25
CA CYS A 103 -2.38 -0.66 -6.78
C CYS A 103 -3.26 -0.72 -5.53
N LEU A 104 -3.09 0.20 -4.57
CA LEU A 104 -3.95 0.28 -3.38
C LEU A 104 -5.39 0.68 -3.74
N LEU A 105 -5.60 1.59 -4.71
CA LEU A 105 -6.95 1.91 -5.19
C LEU A 105 -7.61 0.70 -5.86
N LEU A 106 -6.87 -0.05 -6.69
CA LEU A 106 -7.39 -1.27 -7.32
C LEU A 106 -7.67 -2.36 -6.28
N LEU A 107 -6.85 -2.48 -5.24
CA LEU A 107 -7.12 -3.36 -4.12
C LEU A 107 -8.45 -3.02 -3.45
N LYS A 108 -8.67 -1.72 -3.17
CA LYS A 108 -9.93 -1.25 -2.57
C LYS A 108 -11.13 -1.62 -3.43
N THR A 109 -11.11 -1.26 -4.71
CA THR A 109 -12.24 -1.53 -5.62
C THR A 109 -12.53 -3.03 -5.75
N LYS A 110 -11.50 -3.87 -5.78
CA LYS A 110 -11.65 -5.33 -5.84
C LYS A 110 -12.29 -5.87 -4.57
N LEU A 111 -11.80 -5.47 -3.40
CA LEU A 111 -12.34 -5.91 -2.11
C LEU A 111 -13.80 -5.47 -1.92
N ASP A 112 -14.13 -4.23 -2.32
CA ASP A 112 -15.51 -3.72 -2.26
C ASP A 112 -16.43 -4.57 -3.16
N GLN A 113 -16.00 -4.94 -4.37
CA GLN A 113 -16.77 -5.81 -5.28
C GLN A 113 -16.93 -7.24 -4.73
N GLU A 114 -15.89 -7.81 -4.15
CA GLU A 114 -15.95 -9.14 -3.54
C GLU A 114 -16.89 -9.17 -2.32
N ALA A 115 -16.90 -8.11 -1.51
CA ALA A 115 -17.81 -7.98 -0.38
C ALA A 115 -19.27 -7.90 -0.84
N LEU A 116 -19.55 -7.13 -1.90
CA LEU A 116 -20.89 -7.03 -2.48
C LEU A 116 -21.36 -8.38 -3.05
N ASN A 117 -20.49 -9.08 -3.77
CA ASN A 117 -20.87 -10.35 -4.42
C ASN A 117 -21.00 -11.50 -3.43
N SER A 118 -20.16 -11.54 -2.38
CA SER A 118 -20.15 -12.66 -1.42
C SER A 118 -21.09 -12.46 -0.23
N GLY A 119 -21.38 -11.21 0.13
CA GLY A 119 -22.09 -10.86 1.35
C GLY A 119 -23.54 -10.43 1.16
N GLN A 120 -24.09 -10.44 -0.07
CA GLN A 120 -25.45 -9.92 -0.38
C GLN A 120 -25.73 -8.56 0.30
N GLY A 121 -24.72 -7.72 0.46
CA GLY A 121 -24.82 -6.42 1.13
C GLY A 121 -24.79 -6.44 2.65
N LEU A 122 -24.63 -7.61 3.29
CA LEU A 122 -24.56 -7.74 4.76
C LEU A 122 -23.15 -7.58 5.32
N ILE A 123 -22.10 -7.69 4.48
CA ILE A 123 -20.70 -7.53 4.89
C ILE A 123 -20.27 -6.10 4.58
N LEU A 124 -19.95 -5.35 5.63
CA LEU A 124 -19.34 -4.03 5.53
C LEU A 124 -17.83 -4.16 5.67
N LEU A 125 -17.10 -3.59 4.73
CA LEU A 125 -15.64 -3.47 4.79
C LEU A 125 -15.26 -2.06 5.23
N ASP A 126 -14.61 -1.98 6.37
CA ASP A 126 -14.00 -0.76 6.88
C ASP A 126 -12.51 -0.76 6.56
N TYR A 127 -12.00 0.35 6.02
CA TYR A 127 -10.57 0.52 5.74
C TYR A 127 -9.89 1.20 6.91
N ASP A 128 -8.99 0.47 7.54
CA ASP A 128 -8.29 0.88 8.73
C ASP A 128 -7.10 1.81 8.45
N PHE A 129 -6.50 2.30 9.52
CA PHE A 129 -5.41 3.27 9.49
C PHE A 129 -4.22 2.84 8.61
N GLY A 130 -3.85 1.56 8.61
CA GLY A 130 -2.72 1.05 7.81
C GLY A 130 -2.89 1.28 6.32
N TYR A 131 -4.11 1.06 5.80
CA TYR A 131 -4.43 1.31 4.40
C TYR A 131 -4.32 2.79 4.03
N TRP A 132 -5.01 3.67 4.77
CA TRP A 132 -5.02 5.11 4.50
C TRP A 132 -3.65 5.75 4.66
N ALA A 133 -2.90 5.35 5.70
CA ALA A 133 -1.55 5.83 5.92
C ALA A 133 -0.62 5.45 4.75
N SER A 134 -0.64 4.18 4.31
CA SER A 134 0.13 3.73 3.16
C SER A 134 -0.22 4.50 1.89
N PHE A 135 -1.51 4.69 1.62
CA PHE A 135 -1.99 5.40 0.44
C PHE A 135 -1.53 6.86 0.41
N ILE A 136 -1.72 7.58 1.53
CA ILE A 136 -1.30 8.99 1.65
C ILE A 136 0.22 9.12 1.49
N ILE A 137 1.00 8.23 2.13
CA ILE A 137 2.46 8.30 2.06
C ILE A 137 2.96 7.98 0.65
N PHE A 138 2.32 7.07 -0.09
CA PHE A 138 2.63 6.83 -1.50
C PHE A 138 2.42 8.09 -2.35
N ILE A 139 1.31 8.80 -2.17
CA ILE A 139 1.03 10.06 -2.88
C ILE A 139 2.06 11.13 -2.53
N LEU A 140 2.35 11.32 -1.24
CA LEU A 140 3.36 12.29 -0.78
C LEU A 140 4.75 11.94 -1.33
N SER A 141 5.12 10.66 -1.33
CA SER A 141 6.38 10.19 -1.88
C SER A 141 6.48 10.45 -3.38
N ALA A 142 5.40 10.20 -4.15
CA ALA A 142 5.35 10.50 -5.58
C ALA A 142 5.53 12.01 -5.86
N ALA A 143 4.81 12.85 -5.12
CA ALA A 143 4.89 14.31 -5.26
C ALA A 143 6.29 14.83 -4.91
N MET A 144 6.86 14.37 -3.80
CA MET A 144 8.18 14.81 -3.33
C MET A 144 9.30 14.37 -4.29
N ASN A 145 9.31 13.12 -4.71
CA ASN A 145 10.33 12.62 -5.64
C ASN A 145 10.20 13.28 -7.02
N GLY A 146 8.98 13.54 -7.49
CA GLY A 146 8.71 14.30 -8.71
C GLY A 146 9.19 15.75 -8.63
N TYR A 147 9.03 16.40 -7.48
CA TYR A 147 9.53 17.75 -7.24
C TYR A 147 11.06 17.79 -7.26
N ILE A 148 11.71 16.86 -6.55
CA ILE A 148 13.18 16.74 -6.54
C ILE A 148 13.71 16.53 -7.96
N TYR A 149 13.07 15.65 -8.74
CA TYR A 149 13.43 15.39 -10.13
C TYR A 149 13.38 16.66 -11.00
N LYS A 150 12.30 17.47 -10.89
CA LYS A 150 12.15 18.73 -11.60
C LYS A 150 13.27 19.72 -11.25
N GLN A 151 13.65 19.84 -9.99
CA GLN A 151 14.74 20.72 -9.58
C GLN A 151 16.09 20.30 -10.16
N PHE A 152 16.37 19.00 -10.24
CA PHE A 152 17.57 18.51 -10.93
C PHE A 152 17.58 18.81 -12.42
N ALA A 153 16.40 18.76 -13.07
CA ALA A 153 16.27 19.07 -14.50
C ALA A 153 16.56 20.55 -14.77
N GLN A 154 16.01 21.46 -13.95
CA GLN A 154 16.20 22.90 -14.10
C GLN A 154 17.67 23.33 -13.86
N LYS A 155 18.37 22.76 -12.88
CA LYS A 155 19.78 23.09 -12.64
C LYS A 155 20.69 22.73 -13.82
N LYS A 156 20.37 21.67 -14.56
CA LYS A 156 21.16 21.28 -15.75
C LYS A 156 20.96 22.24 -16.94
N GLN A 157 19.82 22.93 -17.02
CA GLN A 157 19.55 23.94 -18.06
C GLN A 157 20.20 25.29 -17.74
N ALA A 158 20.34 25.61 -16.43
CA ALA A 158 20.96 26.88 -16.00
C ALA A 158 22.49 26.91 -16.11
N TYR A 159 23.15 25.75 -16.20
CA TYR A 159 24.59 25.62 -16.43
C TYR A 159 24.85 24.60 -17.52
N PRO A 160 24.76 24.96 -18.79
CA PRO A 160 25.28 24.10 -19.87
C PRO A 160 26.79 24.10 -19.75
N THR A 161 27.36 23.02 -19.22
CA THR A 161 28.81 22.79 -19.32
C THR A 161 29.11 22.56 -20.79
N GLY A 162 29.79 23.55 -21.39
CA GLY A 162 30.41 23.41 -22.71
C GLY A 162 31.47 22.32 -22.74
#